data_dcaa37a90e176a0e20380cd3151374a6
#
_entry.id   dcaa37a90e176a0e20380cd3151374a6
#
_cell.length_a   1.000
_cell.length_b   1.000
_cell.length_c   1.000
_cell.angle_alpha   90.00
_cell.angle_beta   90.00
_cell.angle_gamma   90.00
#
_symmetry.space_group_name_H-M   'P 1'
#
loop_
_entity.id
_entity.type
_entity.pdbx_description
1 polymer ?
#
loop_
_entity_poly.entity_id
_entity_poly.type
_entity_poly.pdbx_seq_one_letter_code
_entity_poly.pdbx_strand_id
1 'polypeptide(L)'
;MSYIFTSESVSEGHPDKVCDQISDAILDSYLAQDPNSRVACETLIKNNTVIVAGEITSNGTPNIEEVIRNTVNEIGYNHDDLGFNGNNCEIQNLISKQSPDIAQGLSLIHI
;
A
#
# COMPACT_ATOMS: atom_id res chain seq x y z
N MET A 1 -10.47 -1.96 1.60
CA MET A 1 -11.21 -2.08 2.86
C MET A 1 -10.77 -3.28 3.65
N SER A 2 -10.46 -3.09 4.90
CA SER A 2 -9.91 -4.17 5.71
C SER A 2 -10.85 -4.62 6.81
N TYR A 3 -12.12 -4.52 6.56
CA TYR A 3 -13.12 -4.93 7.53
C TYR A 3 -13.11 -6.44 7.79
N ILE A 4 -12.38 -7.19 6.98
CA ILE A 4 -12.22 -8.62 7.28
C ILE A 4 -11.46 -8.84 8.56
N PHE A 5 -10.76 -7.81 9.03
CA PHE A 5 -10.18 -7.85 10.36
C PHE A 5 -11.29 -7.67 11.34
N THR A 6 -11.62 -8.70 12.02
CA THR A 6 -12.73 -8.74 12.94
C THR A 6 -12.45 -7.88 14.17
N SER A 7 -13.42 -7.83 15.06
CA SER A 7 -13.30 -7.01 16.25
C SER A 7 -12.10 -7.41 17.12
N GLU A 8 -11.71 -8.66 17.12
CA GLU A 8 -10.56 -9.02 17.93
C GLU A 8 -9.26 -8.47 17.34
N SER A 9 -9.19 -8.28 16.03
CA SER A 9 -8.03 -7.64 15.43
C SER A 9 -7.99 -6.16 15.76
N VAL A 10 -9.15 -5.54 15.79
CA VAL A 10 -9.24 -4.11 16.09
C VAL A 10 -8.66 -3.80 17.46
N SER A 11 -8.90 -4.66 18.43
CA SER A 11 -8.43 -4.40 19.78
C SER A 11 -6.91 -4.47 19.90
N GLU A 12 -6.22 -4.93 18.87
CA GLU A 12 -4.78 -5.12 18.95
C GLU A 12 -4.02 -4.18 18.02
N GLY A 13 -4.48 -2.95 17.91
CA GLY A 13 -3.72 -1.97 17.18
C GLY A 13 -4.46 -1.37 16.01
N HIS A 14 -5.75 -1.65 15.89
CA HIS A 14 -6.59 -1.01 14.87
C HIS A 14 -6.04 -1.26 13.47
N PRO A 15 -6.07 -2.52 12.99
CA PRO A 15 -5.50 -2.84 11.68
C PRO A 15 -6.14 -2.08 10.53
N ASP A 16 -7.42 -1.70 10.64
CA ASP A 16 -8.04 -0.88 9.60
C ASP A 16 -7.35 0.46 9.48
N LYS A 17 -7.00 1.05 10.60
CA LYS A 17 -6.33 2.34 10.61
C LYS A 17 -4.91 2.21 10.05
N VAL A 18 -4.24 1.12 10.37
CA VAL A 18 -2.91 0.86 9.81
C VAL A 18 -3.01 0.69 8.30
N CYS A 19 -3.99 -0.04 7.83
CA CYS A 19 -4.20 -0.22 6.40
C CYS A 19 -4.44 1.10 5.69
N ASP A 20 -5.25 1.96 6.29
CA ASP A 20 -5.52 3.27 5.71
C ASP A 20 -4.24 4.10 5.65
N GLN A 21 -3.43 4.05 6.70
CA GLN A 21 -2.18 4.80 6.70
C GLN A 21 -1.20 4.28 5.67
N ILE A 22 -1.17 2.97 5.45
CA ILE A 22 -0.31 2.40 4.41
C ILE A 22 -0.79 2.86 3.03
N SER A 23 -2.10 2.79 2.77
CA SER A 23 -2.64 3.23 1.49
C SER A 23 -2.36 4.71 1.26
N ASP A 24 -2.50 5.53 2.30
CA ASP A 24 -2.21 6.96 2.20
C ASP A 24 -0.74 7.22 1.94
N ALA A 25 0.14 6.46 2.59
CA ALA A 25 1.57 6.62 2.40
C ALA A 25 1.98 6.26 0.97
N ILE A 26 1.37 5.23 0.41
CA ILE A 26 1.62 4.85 -0.98
C ILE A 26 1.15 5.97 -1.91
N LEU A 27 -0.04 6.50 -1.69
CA LEU A 27 -0.55 7.62 -2.47
C LEU A 27 0.41 8.80 -2.41
N ASP A 28 0.82 9.17 -1.20
CA ASP A 28 1.72 10.31 -1.01
C ASP A 28 3.05 10.09 -1.71
N SER A 29 3.58 8.87 -1.69
CA SER A 29 4.87 8.59 -2.32
C SER A 29 4.79 8.75 -3.83
N TYR A 30 3.68 8.37 -4.44
CA TYR A 30 3.51 8.58 -5.87
C TYR A 30 3.30 10.05 -6.20
N LEU A 31 2.48 10.75 -5.42
CA LEU A 31 2.21 12.16 -5.66
C LEU A 31 3.46 13.00 -5.49
N ALA A 32 4.36 12.60 -4.59
CA ALA A 32 5.62 13.33 -4.41
C ALA A 32 6.51 13.27 -5.64
N GLN A 33 6.42 12.19 -6.40
CA GLN A 33 7.23 12.04 -7.62
C GLN A 33 6.49 12.48 -8.86
N ASP A 34 5.18 12.36 -8.86
CA ASP A 34 4.35 12.73 -10.00
C ASP A 34 3.03 13.29 -9.48
N PRO A 35 2.86 14.62 -9.46
CA PRO A 35 1.63 15.22 -8.91
C PRO A 35 0.35 14.84 -9.65
N ASN A 36 0.48 14.31 -10.85
CA ASN A 36 -0.69 13.91 -11.63
C ASN A 36 -1.01 12.43 -11.50
N SER A 37 -0.40 11.76 -10.52
CA SER A 37 -0.64 10.34 -10.32
C SER A 37 -2.11 10.04 -10.00
N ARG A 38 -2.56 8.90 -10.52
CA ARG A 38 -3.85 8.33 -10.14
C ARG A 38 -3.56 7.06 -9.38
N VAL A 39 -4.05 6.98 -8.15
CA VAL A 39 -3.71 5.89 -7.25
C VAL A 39 -4.99 5.34 -6.66
N ALA A 40 -5.29 4.09 -6.97
CA ALA A 40 -6.39 3.36 -6.36
C ALA A 40 -5.77 2.12 -5.71
N CYS A 41 -5.43 2.24 -4.44
CA CYS A 41 -4.70 1.20 -3.73
C CYS A 41 -5.44 0.82 -2.47
N GLU A 42 -5.61 -0.48 -2.27
CA GLU A 42 -6.20 -1.03 -1.06
C GLU A 42 -5.17 -1.87 -0.35
N THR A 43 -5.25 -1.88 0.96
CA THR A 43 -4.31 -2.59 1.82
C THR A 43 -5.06 -3.55 2.72
N LEU A 44 -4.50 -4.75 2.86
CA LEU A 44 -5.02 -5.79 3.72
C LEU A 44 -3.88 -6.31 4.57
N ILE A 45 -4.13 -6.46 5.87
CA ILE A 45 -3.14 -7.06 6.76
C ILE A 45 -3.75 -8.31 7.38
N LYS A 46 -3.01 -9.40 7.32
CA LYS A 46 -3.40 -10.63 7.99
C LYS A 46 -2.16 -11.30 8.53
N ASN A 47 -2.19 -11.62 9.82
CA ASN A 47 -1.02 -12.18 10.50
C ASN A 47 0.15 -11.23 10.32
N ASN A 48 1.29 -11.71 9.83
CA ASN A 48 2.45 -10.86 9.61
C ASN A 48 2.63 -10.55 8.13
N THR A 49 1.52 -10.42 7.40
CA THR A 49 1.54 -10.20 5.95
C THR A 49 0.75 -8.95 5.60
N VAL A 50 1.36 -8.09 4.79
CA VAL A 50 0.70 -6.92 4.21
C VAL A 50 0.48 -7.20 2.73
N ILE A 51 -0.75 -7.04 2.29
CA ILE A 51 -1.10 -7.21 0.87
C ILE A 51 -1.61 -5.87 0.38
N VAL A 52 -1.01 -5.36 -0.68
CA VAL A 52 -1.49 -4.16 -1.34
C VAL A 52 -1.90 -4.50 -2.76
N ALA A 53 -3.01 -3.96 -3.20
CA ALA A 53 -3.56 -4.27 -4.50
C ALA A 53 -4.25 -3.03 -5.06
N GLY A 54 -4.36 -2.97 -6.38
CA GLY A 54 -5.05 -1.87 -7.01
C GLY A 54 -4.40 -1.49 -8.32
N GLU A 55 -4.73 -0.29 -8.77
CA GLU A 55 -4.22 0.22 -10.05
C GLU A 55 -3.68 1.62 -9.86
N ILE A 56 -2.53 1.85 -10.47
CA ILE A 56 -1.83 3.13 -10.37
C ILE A 56 -1.42 3.57 -11.76
N THR A 57 -1.69 4.84 -12.08
CA THR A 57 -1.19 5.47 -13.29
C THR A 57 -0.29 6.62 -12.85
N SER A 58 1.00 6.51 -13.11
CA SER A 58 1.97 7.47 -12.60
C SER A 58 3.30 7.32 -13.34
N ASN A 59 4.02 8.41 -13.43
CA ASN A 59 5.41 8.40 -13.88
C ASN A 59 6.37 8.17 -12.71
N GLY A 60 5.88 8.16 -11.48
CA GLY A 60 6.71 7.93 -10.31
C GLY A 60 7.05 6.46 -10.12
N THR A 61 8.15 6.21 -9.43
CA THR A 61 8.61 4.86 -9.16
C THR A 61 9.09 4.72 -7.72
N PRO A 62 8.24 5.00 -6.74
CA PRO A 62 8.65 4.83 -5.35
C PRO A 62 8.86 3.36 -5.03
N ASN A 63 9.67 3.11 -4.02
CA ASN A 63 9.89 1.74 -3.54
C ASN A 63 8.75 1.41 -2.58
N ILE A 64 7.77 0.66 -3.07
CA ILE A 64 6.55 0.36 -2.32
C ILE A 64 6.85 -0.44 -1.06
N GLU A 65 7.74 -1.41 -1.14
CA GLU A 65 8.08 -2.21 0.03
C GLU A 65 8.66 -1.33 1.12
N GLU A 66 9.55 -0.42 0.77
CA GLU A 66 10.15 0.47 1.75
C GLU A 66 9.11 1.41 2.35
N VAL A 67 8.21 1.92 1.52
CA VAL A 67 7.13 2.79 2.00
C VAL A 67 6.29 2.05 3.03
N ILE A 68 5.93 0.81 2.75
CA ILE A 68 5.11 0.01 3.66
C ILE A 68 5.85 -0.23 4.97
N ARG A 69 7.11 -0.66 4.90
CA ARG A 69 7.87 -0.99 6.10
C ARG A 69 8.08 0.24 6.97
N ASN A 70 8.40 1.37 6.35
CA ASN A 70 8.60 2.59 7.11
C ASN A 70 7.31 3.04 7.78
N THR A 71 6.19 2.94 7.09
CA THR A 71 4.91 3.33 7.64
C THR A 71 4.54 2.47 8.85
N VAL A 72 4.70 1.17 8.71
CA VAL A 72 4.38 0.24 9.80
C VAL A 72 5.27 0.51 11.01
N ASN A 73 6.56 0.74 10.76
CA ASN A 73 7.50 1.01 11.86
C ASN A 73 7.20 2.34 12.54
N GLU A 74 6.80 3.36 11.79
CA GLU A 74 6.47 4.66 12.36
C GLU A 74 5.25 4.60 13.26
N ILE A 75 4.32 3.70 12.93
CA ILE A 75 3.14 3.50 13.77
C ILE A 75 3.51 2.79 15.07
N GLY A 76 4.61 2.06 15.08
CA GLY A 76 5.08 1.36 16.26
C GLY A 76 5.06 -0.15 16.18
N TYR A 77 4.77 -0.70 15.01
CA TYR A 77 4.74 -2.15 14.83
C TYR A 77 6.12 -2.64 14.43
N ASN A 78 7.04 -2.62 15.37
CA ASN A 78 8.40 -3.07 15.11
C ASN A 78 8.90 -4.09 16.14
N HIS A 79 7.97 -4.78 16.81
CA HIS A 79 8.30 -5.81 17.80
C HIS A 79 7.61 -7.11 17.42
N ASP A 80 8.37 -8.20 17.46
CA ASP A 80 7.85 -9.51 17.08
C ASP A 80 6.71 -9.97 17.98
N ASP A 81 6.71 -9.55 19.23
CA ASP A 81 5.68 -9.98 20.17
C ASP A 81 4.31 -9.38 19.87
N LEU A 82 4.22 -8.45 18.94
CA LEU A 82 2.95 -7.91 18.52
C LEU A 82 2.31 -8.70 17.39
N GLY A 83 2.98 -9.75 16.91
CA GLY A 83 2.45 -10.58 15.83
C GLY A 83 2.51 -9.91 14.46
N PHE A 84 3.04 -8.70 14.40
CA PHE A 84 3.15 -7.95 13.15
C PHE A 84 4.32 -6.99 13.30
N ASN A 85 5.29 -7.11 12.41
CA ASN A 85 6.53 -6.36 12.52
C ASN A 85 6.92 -5.81 11.16
N GLY A 86 7.03 -4.48 11.05
CA GLY A 86 7.36 -3.83 9.80
C GLY A 86 8.75 -4.18 9.27
N ASN A 87 9.63 -4.69 10.12
CA ASN A 87 10.98 -5.08 9.68
C ASN A 87 11.00 -6.44 9.00
N ASN A 88 10.11 -7.34 9.36
CA ASN A 88 10.13 -8.70 8.84
C ASN A 88 8.79 -9.19 8.31
N CYS A 89 7.79 -8.34 8.25
CA CYS A 89 6.51 -8.77 7.69
C CYS A 89 6.68 -9.12 6.22
N GLU A 90 5.85 -10.05 5.77
CA GLU A 90 5.80 -10.37 4.36
C GLU A 90 4.98 -9.31 3.64
N ILE A 91 5.44 -8.90 2.47
CA ILE A 91 4.72 -7.91 1.66
C ILE A 91 4.40 -8.53 0.32
N GLN A 92 3.11 -8.53 -0.02
CA GLN A 92 2.65 -8.98 -1.32
C GLN A 92 2.13 -7.77 -2.08
N ASN A 93 2.82 -7.43 -3.15
CA ASN A 93 2.49 -6.26 -3.95
C ASN A 93 1.77 -6.71 -5.20
N LEU A 94 0.46 -6.52 -5.23
CA LEU A 94 -0.40 -6.90 -6.35
C LEU A 94 -0.90 -5.66 -7.08
N ILE A 95 -0.12 -4.59 -7.06
CA ILE A 95 -0.49 -3.36 -7.73
C ILE A 95 -0.15 -3.46 -9.21
N SER A 96 -1.12 -3.11 -10.05
CA SER A 96 -0.89 -2.96 -11.48
C SER A 96 -0.57 -1.50 -11.76
N LYS A 97 0.56 -1.25 -12.40
CA LYS A 97 1.01 0.11 -12.62
C LYS A 97 1.25 0.38 -14.09
N GLN A 98 0.79 1.55 -14.54
CA GLN A 98 1.05 2.05 -15.89
C GLN A 98 1.59 3.46 -15.81
N SER A 99 2.44 3.82 -16.78
CA SER A 99 2.80 5.23 -16.93
C SER A 99 1.74 5.90 -17.79
N PRO A 100 1.51 7.22 -17.59
CA PRO A 100 0.54 7.94 -18.41
C PRO A 100 0.85 7.86 -19.90
N ASP A 101 2.11 7.87 -20.28
CA ASP A 101 2.51 7.81 -21.68
C ASP A 101 2.10 6.48 -22.31
N ILE A 102 2.31 5.39 -21.59
CA ILE A 102 1.93 4.08 -22.07
C ILE A 102 0.43 3.98 -22.14
N ALA A 103 -0.28 4.51 -21.16
CA ALA A 103 -1.74 4.49 -21.15
C ALA A 103 -2.30 5.25 -22.34
N GLN A 104 -1.70 6.40 -22.67
CA GLN A 104 -2.13 7.15 -23.85
C GLN A 104 -1.87 6.37 -25.13
N GLY A 105 -0.72 5.73 -25.20
CA GLY A 105 -0.40 4.91 -26.37
C GLY A 105 -1.38 3.79 -26.56
N LEU A 106 -1.78 3.15 -25.48
CA LEU A 106 -2.77 2.09 -25.54
C LEU A 106 -4.12 2.61 -26.00
N SER A 107 -4.50 3.79 -25.53
CA SER A 107 -5.75 4.40 -25.94
C SER A 107 -5.76 4.65 -27.44
N LEU A 108 -4.66 5.15 -27.98
CA LEU A 108 -4.56 5.40 -29.39
C LEU A 108 -4.61 4.11 -30.22
N ILE A 109 -4.03 3.06 -29.69
CA ILE A 109 -4.01 1.77 -30.36
C ILE A 109 -5.40 1.17 -30.42
N HIS A 110 -6.18 1.37 -29.38
CA HIS A 110 -7.50 0.76 -29.27
C HIS A 110 -8.59 1.55 -29.97
N ILE A 111 -8.28 2.71 -30.41
CA ILE A 111 -9.21 3.49 -31.21
C ILE A 111 -9.27 2.93 -32.62
#